data_d8894cd88065c9fa5aea710eb5a5ba1a
#
_entry.id   d8894cd88065c9fa5aea710eb5a5ba1a
#
_cell.length_a   1.000
_cell.length_b   1.000
_cell.length_c   1.000
_cell.angle_alpha   90.00
_cell.angle_beta   90.00
_cell.angle_gamma   90.00
#
_symmetry.space_group_name_H-M   'P 1'
#
loop_
_entity.id
_entity.type
_entity.pdbx_description
1 polymer ?
#
loop_
_entity_poly.entity_id
_entity_poly.type
_entity_poly.pdbx_seq_one_letter_code
_entity_poly.pdbx_strand_id
1 'polypeptide(L)'
;MLQREQEFTANISHELRTPITTILTSCELLTAIPDLPTRAYHRIKMVESAATRMGEQLQALLFLAREQSLGVAEPVAIAECVFDAVEPICTEIYRKRLNFEVNIAPSITVTLNRQALYTALMNLLRNAVQYTEQGFIRVEFYHRRLSISDSGIGIEPAYLPLLYERFFRGSTQGEGLGIGLAIVKRICNYYDWLIEVDSTPGKGTTFHITFPENFKG
;
A
#
# COMPACT_ATOMS: atom_id res chain seq x y z
N MET A 1 12.62 29.03 3.69
CA MET A 1 13.35 27.78 3.50
C MET A 1 12.43 26.61 3.15
N LEU A 2 11.40 26.34 3.91
CA LEU A 2 10.43 25.24 3.70
C LEU A 2 9.73 25.21 2.32
N GLN A 3 9.30 26.35 1.76
CA GLN A 3 8.66 26.39 0.45
C GLN A 3 9.57 25.97 -0.71
N ARG A 4 10.85 26.35 -0.69
CA ARG A 4 11.82 25.94 -1.70
C ARG A 4 12.14 24.45 -1.66
N GLU A 5 12.14 23.86 -0.49
CA GLU A 5 12.35 22.41 -0.29
C GLU A 5 11.14 21.60 -0.78
N GLN A 6 9.93 22.14 -0.63
CA GLN A 6 8.69 21.55 -1.12
C GLN A 6 8.56 21.62 -2.64
N GLU A 7 8.87 22.76 -3.25
CA GLU A 7 8.92 22.92 -4.71
C GLU A 7 9.99 22.03 -5.34
N PHE A 8 11.16 21.92 -4.72
CA PHE A 8 12.24 21.02 -5.14
C PHE A 8 11.79 19.55 -5.12
N THR A 9 11.16 19.14 -4.03
CA THR A 9 10.67 17.76 -3.87
C THR A 9 9.53 17.45 -4.85
N ALA A 10 8.64 18.41 -5.12
CA ALA A 10 7.57 18.27 -6.10
C ALA A 10 8.12 18.15 -7.53
N ASN A 11 9.10 18.98 -7.89
CA ASN A 11 9.73 18.98 -9.21
C ASN A 11 10.49 17.67 -9.46
N ILE A 12 11.31 17.22 -8.51
CA ILE A 12 12.02 15.93 -8.60
C ILE A 12 11.01 14.77 -8.76
N SER A 13 9.85 14.87 -8.12
CA SER A 13 8.80 13.86 -8.26
C SER A 13 8.31 13.70 -9.67
N HIS A 14 8.02 14.82 -10.32
CA HIS A 14 7.56 14.83 -11.70
C HIS A 14 8.68 14.39 -12.65
N GLU A 15 9.90 14.86 -12.44
CA GLU A 15 11.05 14.51 -13.26
C GLU A 15 11.45 13.04 -13.16
N LEU A 16 11.27 12.39 -12.01
CA LEU A 16 11.55 10.95 -11.83
C LEU A 16 10.36 10.05 -12.23
N ARG A 17 9.12 10.53 -12.11
CA ARG A 17 7.95 9.76 -12.54
C ARG A 17 7.94 9.53 -14.04
N THR A 18 8.31 10.54 -14.83
CA THR A 18 8.33 10.46 -16.29
C THR A 18 9.23 9.33 -16.81
N PRO A 19 10.52 9.21 -16.44
CA PRO A 19 11.36 8.11 -16.90
C PRO A 19 10.88 6.74 -16.42
N ILE A 20 10.35 6.64 -15.19
CA ILE A 20 9.79 5.39 -14.68
C ILE A 20 8.59 4.95 -15.53
N THR A 21 7.67 5.86 -15.83
CA THR A 21 6.53 5.58 -16.70
C THR A 21 6.99 5.14 -18.09
N THR A 22 7.99 5.81 -18.67
CA THR A 22 8.56 5.44 -19.97
C THR A 22 9.13 4.02 -19.94
N ILE A 23 9.83 3.62 -18.89
CA ILE A 23 10.35 2.26 -18.73
C ILE A 23 9.20 1.25 -18.66
N LEU A 24 8.16 1.52 -17.85
CA LEU A 24 7.01 0.63 -17.69
C LEU A 24 6.27 0.44 -19.01
N THR A 25 5.94 1.53 -19.71
CA THR A 25 5.27 1.47 -21.03
C THR A 25 6.13 0.74 -22.06
N SER A 26 7.45 0.93 -22.05
CA SER A 26 8.36 0.19 -22.92
C SER A 26 8.36 -1.31 -22.63
N CYS A 27 8.33 -1.70 -21.34
CA CYS A 27 8.22 -3.11 -20.95
C CYS A 27 6.90 -3.73 -21.41
N GLU A 28 5.77 -3.03 -21.25
CA GLU A 28 4.46 -3.46 -21.73
C GLU A 28 4.46 -3.68 -23.27
N LEU A 29 4.96 -2.72 -24.04
CA LEU A 29 5.06 -2.84 -25.49
C LEU A 29 5.95 -4.00 -25.92
N LEU A 30 7.09 -4.20 -25.25
CA LEU A 30 7.99 -5.31 -25.53
C LEU A 30 7.40 -6.67 -25.19
N THR A 31 6.63 -6.79 -24.11
CA THR A 31 5.97 -8.05 -23.72
C THR A 31 4.79 -8.40 -24.64
N ALA A 32 4.25 -7.42 -25.37
CA ALA A 32 3.19 -7.63 -26.38
C ALA A 32 3.71 -8.15 -27.74
N ILE A 33 5.04 -8.22 -27.95
CA ILE A 33 5.63 -8.72 -29.19
C ILE A 33 5.35 -10.24 -29.32
N PRO A 34 4.73 -10.70 -30.43
CA PRO A 34 4.53 -12.11 -30.68
C PRO A 34 5.88 -12.87 -30.72
N ASP A 35 5.88 -14.12 -30.25
CA ASP A 35 7.03 -15.03 -30.27
C ASP A 35 8.29 -14.52 -29.56
N LEU A 36 8.08 -13.69 -28.53
CA LEU A 36 9.18 -13.20 -27.72
C LEU A 36 9.90 -14.40 -27.03
N PRO A 37 11.23 -14.53 -27.17
CA PRO A 37 11.97 -15.60 -26.49
C PRO A 37 11.75 -15.59 -24.98
N THR A 38 11.50 -16.73 -24.38
CA THR A 38 11.23 -16.88 -22.92
C THR A 38 12.26 -16.14 -22.05
N ARG A 39 13.55 -16.22 -22.44
CA ARG A 39 14.63 -15.52 -21.74
C ARG A 39 14.49 -13.99 -21.82
N ALA A 40 14.06 -13.46 -22.96
CA ALA A 40 13.81 -12.02 -23.14
C ALA A 40 12.60 -11.58 -22.31
N TYR A 41 11.50 -12.33 -22.36
CA TYR A 41 10.32 -12.10 -21.55
C TYR A 41 10.65 -11.99 -20.05
N HIS A 42 11.41 -12.95 -19.51
CA HIS A 42 11.82 -12.89 -18.10
C HIS A 42 12.68 -11.67 -17.78
N ARG A 43 13.58 -11.26 -18.67
CA ARG A 43 14.40 -10.05 -18.49
C ARG A 43 13.56 -8.79 -18.48
N ILE A 44 12.59 -8.67 -19.38
CA ILE A 44 11.67 -7.52 -19.42
C ILE A 44 10.85 -7.46 -18.15
N LYS A 45 10.32 -8.58 -17.67
CA LYS A 45 9.58 -8.63 -16.40
C LYS A 45 10.42 -8.26 -15.19
N MET A 46 11.70 -8.56 -15.19
CA MET A 46 12.64 -8.09 -14.15
C MET A 46 12.81 -6.56 -14.18
N VAL A 47 12.93 -5.96 -15.37
CA VAL A 47 13.05 -4.50 -15.55
C VAL A 47 11.75 -3.80 -15.14
N GLU A 48 10.61 -4.32 -15.58
CA GLU A 48 9.28 -3.84 -15.20
C GLU A 48 9.09 -3.83 -13.66
N SER A 49 9.41 -4.94 -13.00
CA SER A 49 9.34 -5.07 -11.55
C SER A 49 10.28 -4.08 -10.84
N ALA A 50 11.49 -3.87 -11.36
CA ALA A 50 12.42 -2.88 -10.81
C ALA A 50 11.90 -1.45 -10.97
N ALA A 51 11.36 -1.08 -12.12
CA ALA A 51 10.81 0.24 -12.39
C ALA A 51 9.55 0.52 -11.51
N THR A 52 8.68 -0.47 -11.36
CA THR A 52 7.52 -0.38 -10.46
C THR A 52 7.98 -0.10 -9.02
N ARG A 53 8.96 -0.85 -8.52
CA ARG A 53 9.55 -0.61 -7.20
C ARG A 53 10.13 0.79 -7.05
N MET A 54 10.84 1.29 -8.06
CA MET A 54 11.39 2.66 -8.04
C MET A 54 10.27 3.71 -7.96
N GLY A 55 9.17 3.52 -8.69
CA GLY A 55 7.98 4.40 -8.63
C GLY A 55 7.35 4.43 -7.23
N GLU A 56 7.21 3.28 -6.61
CA GLU A 56 6.70 3.14 -5.25
C GLU A 56 7.61 3.81 -4.21
N GLN A 57 8.93 3.63 -4.34
CA GLN A 57 9.93 4.31 -3.49
C GLN A 57 9.83 5.81 -3.58
N LEU A 58 9.74 6.31 -4.81
CA LEU A 58 9.61 7.72 -5.07
C LEU A 58 8.34 8.28 -4.43
N GLN A 59 7.19 7.63 -4.64
CA GLN A 59 5.94 8.04 -4.01
C GLN A 59 6.03 8.04 -2.48
N ALA A 60 6.67 7.02 -1.90
CA ALA A 60 6.89 6.93 -0.47
C ALA A 60 7.75 8.10 0.06
N LEU A 61 8.88 8.38 -0.61
CA LEU A 61 9.77 9.49 -0.25
C LEU A 61 9.05 10.84 -0.36
N LEU A 62 8.22 11.01 -1.40
CA LEU A 62 7.47 12.23 -1.62
C LEU A 62 6.36 12.43 -0.60
N PHE A 63 5.67 11.35 -0.25
CA PHE A 63 4.72 11.37 0.84
C PHE A 63 5.40 11.78 2.16
N LEU A 64 6.61 11.25 2.40
CA LEU A 64 7.40 11.59 3.57
C LEU A 64 7.93 13.04 3.57
N ALA A 65 8.12 13.63 2.40
CA ALA A 65 8.63 15.01 2.25
C ALA A 65 7.50 16.06 2.21
N ARG A 66 6.28 15.69 1.82
CA ARG A 66 5.11 16.58 1.76
C ARG A 66 4.35 16.62 3.09
N GLU A 67 4.94 17.22 4.13
CA GLU A 67 4.27 17.33 5.44
C GLU A 67 3.01 18.21 5.49
N GLN A 68 2.65 18.92 4.40
CA GLN A 68 1.60 19.97 4.48
C GLN A 68 0.54 19.92 3.36
N SER A 69 0.48 18.92 2.50
CA SER A 69 -0.44 18.96 1.34
C SER A 69 -1.22 17.66 1.11
N LEU A 70 -1.72 17.05 2.14
CA LEU A 70 -2.55 15.84 2.00
C LEU A 70 -4.06 16.13 1.84
N GLY A 71 -4.42 17.34 1.39
CA GLY A 71 -5.81 17.68 1.13
C GLY A 71 -6.66 17.89 2.38
N VAL A 72 -7.89 18.38 2.18
CA VAL A 72 -8.87 18.64 3.23
C VAL A 72 -9.59 17.34 3.59
N ALA A 73 -10.02 17.20 4.85
CA ALA A 73 -10.90 16.11 5.26
C ALA A 73 -12.27 16.28 4.59
N GLU A 74 -12.78 15.18 4.03
CA GLU A 74 -14.07 15.11 3.35
C GLU A 74 -14.84 13.86 3.78
N PRO A 75 -16.17 13.80 3.61
CA PRO A 75 -16.91 12.55 3.82
C PRO A 75 -16.48 11.51 2.81
N VAL A 76 -15.87 10.42 3.27
CA VAL A 76 -15.37 9.31 2.44
C VAL A 76 -16.21 8.06 2.69
N ALA A 77 -16.78 7.50 1.63
CA ALA A 77 -17.38 6.17 1.65
C ALA A 77 -16.26 5.12 1.78
N ILE A 78 -16.18 4.49 2.95
CA ILE A 78 -15.06 3.58 3.27
C ILE A 78 -15.01 2.40 2.32
N ALA A 79 -16.17 1.80 1.99
CA ALA A 79 -16.24 0.66 1.08
C ALA A 79 -15.72 1.01 -0.32
N GLU A 80 -16.09 2.17 -0.88
CA GLU A 80 -15.60 2.63 -2.18
C GLU A 80 -14.08 2.80 -2.18
N CYS A 81 -13.53 3.43 -1.14
CA CYS A 81 -12.09 3.62 -1.03
C CYS A 81 -11.33 2.28 -0.94
N VAL A 82 -11.93 1.25 -0.31
CA VAL A 82 -11.38 -0.12 -0.30
C VAL A 82 -11.38 -0.71 -1.71
N PHE A 83 -12.47 -0.60 -2.46
CA PHE A 83 -12.54 -1.12 -3.84
C PHE A 83 -11.55 -0.44 -4.76
N ASP A 84 -11.40 0.88 -4.68
CA ASP A 84 -10.40 1.62 -5.44
C ASP A 84 -8.96 1.15 -5.11
N ALA A 85 -8.70 0.85 -3.84
CA ALA A 85 -7.39 0.35 -3.41
C ALA A 85 -7.12 -1.10 -3.82
N VAL A 86 -8.15 -1.90 -4.03
CA VAL A 86 -8.03 -3.30 -4.48
C VAL A 86 -7.84 -3.41 -5.99
N GLU A 87 -8.42 -2.49 -6.77
CA GLU A 87 -8.40 -2.56 -8.23
C GLU A 87 -7.01 -2.84 -8.81
N PRO A 88 -5.92 -2.13 -8.42
CA PRO A 88 -4.59 -2.37 -8.97
C PRO A 88 -3.96 -3.73 -8.61
N ILE A 89 -4.50 -4.43 -7.60
CA ILE A 89 -3.98 -5.71 -7.11
C ILE A 89 -4.92 -6.89 -7.35
N CYS A 90 -6.08 -6.66 -7.97
CA CYS A 90 -7.11 -7.68 -8.20
C CYS A 90 -6.58 -8.87 -9.03
N THR A 91 -5.71 -8.61 -10.02
CA THR A 91 -5.09 -9.65 -10.83
C THR A 91 -4.27 -10.64 -9.99
N GLU A 92 -3.54 -10.14 -8.99
CA GLU A 92 -2.74 -10.98 -8.10
C GLU A 92 -3.62 -11.79 -7.14
N ILE A 93 -4.68 -11.19 -6.60
CA ILE A 93 -5.70 -11.86 -5.80
C ILE A 93 -6.31 -13.03 -6.59
N TYR A 94 -6.70 -12.77 -7.83
CA TYR A 94 -7.26 -13.78 -8.71
C TYR A 94 -6.23 -14.89 -9.05
N ARG A 95 -4.99 -14.53 -9.39
CA ARG A 95 -3.91 -15.46 -9.71
C ARG A 95 -3.64 -16.43 -8.56
N LYS A 96 -3.63 -15.92 -7.32
CA LYS A 96 -3.43 -16.71 -6.09
C LYS A 96 -4.72 -17.41 -5.62
N ARG A 97 -5.87 -17.14 -6.25
CA ARG A 97 -7.19 -17.68 -5.85
C ARG A 97 -7.54 -17.36 -4.39
N LEU A 98 -7.18 -16.17 -3.92
CA LEU A 98 -7.50 -15.73 -2.58
C LEU A 98 -9.00 -15.36 -2.48
N ASN A 99 -9.64 -15.75 -1.38
CA ASN A 99 -10.98 -15.28 -1.06
C ASN A 99 -10.87 -13.83 -0.52
N PHE A 100 -11.41 -12.86 -1.27
CA PHE A 100 -11.41 -11.46 -0.87
C PHE A 100 -12.80 -11.04 -0.40
N GLU A 101 -12.91 -10.59 0.84
CA GLU A 101 -14.18 -10.24 1.50
C GLU A 101 -14.16 -8.79 1.99
N VAL A 102 -15.23 -8.02 1.71
CA VAL A 102 -15.42 -6.66 2.23
C VAL A 102 -16.72 -6.64 3.03
N ASN A 103 -16.59 -6.58 4.34
CA ASN A 103 -17.71 -6.56 5.30
C ASN A 103 -17.92 -5.13 5.81
N ILE A 104 -18.27 -4.23 4.90
CA ILE A 104 -18.50 -2.80 5.17
C ILE A 104 -19.82 -2.41 4.53
N ALA A 105 -20.75 -1.88 5.33
CA ALA A 105 -22.02 -1.40 4.78
C ALA A 105 -21.76 -0.20 3.84
N PRO A 106 -22.34 -0.19 2.63
CA PRO A 106 -22.10 0.86 1.63
C PRO A 106 -22.40 2.29 2.11
N SER A 107 -23.30 2.44 3.10
CA SER A 107 -23.70 3.73 3.66
C SER A 107 -22.70 4.30 4.67
N ILE A 108 -21.65 3.55 5.02
CA ILE A 108 -20.68 4.04 6.02
C ILE A 108 -19.76 5.07 5.38
N THR A 109 -19.85 6.29 5.92
CA THR A 109 -18.97 7.40 5.60
C THR A 109 -18.22 7.88 6.84
N VAL A 110 -16.97 8.27 6.66
CA VAL A 110 -16.15 8.89 7.71
C VAL A 110 -15.50 10.13 7.12
N THR A 111 -15.54 11.23 7.85
CA THR A 111 -14.84 12.45 7.45
C THR A 111 -13.35 12.26 7.70
N LEU A 112 -12.56 12.21 6.64
CA LEU A 112 -11.12 12.01 6.69
C LEU A 112 -10.47 12.40 5.35
N ASN A 113 -9.16 12.36 5.29
CA ASN A 113 -8.44 12.56 4.04
C ASN A 113 -8.47 11.27 3.18
N ARG A 114 -9.19 11.34 2.04
CA ARG A 114 -9.36 10.19 1.13
C ARG A 114 -8.04 9.65 0.60
N GLN A 115 -7.12 10.54 0.22
CA GLN A 115 -5.82 10.12 -0.33
C GLN A 115 -4.94 9.43 0.72
N ALA A 116 -4.99 9.90 1.97
CA ALA A 116 -4.29 9.26 3.08
C ALA A 116 -4.84 7.86 3.35
N LEU A 117 -6.18 7.72 3.41
CA LEU A 117 -6.83 6.41 3.56
C LEU A 117 -6.48 5.47 2.41
N TYR A 118 -6.60 5.92 1.16
CA TYR A 118 -6.24 5.14 -0.02
C TYR A 118 -4.79 4.65 0.06
N THR A 119 -3.85 5.54 0.39
CA THR A 119 -2.42 5.18 0.51
C THR A 119 -2.17 4.16 1.61
N ALA A 120 -2.84 4.30 2.77
CA ALA A 120 -2.74 3.33 3.85
C ALA A 120 -3.31 1.96 3.44
N LEU A 121 -4.51 1.94 2.84
CA LEU A 121 -5.16 0.73 2.32
C LEU A 121 -4.28 0.01 1.30
N MET A 122 -3.77 0.72 0.29
CA MET A 122 -2.89 0.14 -0.73
C MET A 122 -1.69 -0.57 -0.13
N ASN A 123 -1.03 0.04 0.87
CA ASN A 123 0.13 -0.57 1.51
C ASN A 123 -0.25 -1.81 2.33
N LEU A 124 -1.34 -1.75 3.10
CA LEU A 124 -1.79 -2.88 3.91
C LEU A 124 -2.32 -4.03 3.06
N LEU A 125 -3.12 -3.74 2.03
CA LEU A 125 -3.67 -4.75 1.12
C LEU A 125 -2.58 -5.42 0.28
N ARG A 126 -1.60 -4.67 -0.21
CA ARG A 126 -0.43 -5.26 -0.88
C ARG A 126 0.33 -6.21 0.03
N ASN A 127 0.56 -5.83 1.29
CA ASN A 127 1.19 -6.73 2.26
C ASN A 127 0.35 -8.00 2.45
N ALA A 128 -0.96 -7.87 2.65
CA ALA A 128 -1.85 -9.01 2.79
C ALA A 128 -1.77 -9.97 1.59
N VAL A 129 -1.84 -9.44 0.35
CA VAL A 129 -1.73 -10.26 -0.88
C VAL A 129 -0.33 -10.86 -1.01
N GLN A 130 0.72 -10.11 -0.67
CA GLN A 130 2.11 -10.56 -0.79
C GLN A 130 2.42 -11.75 0.12
N TYR A 131 1.95 -11.69 1.37
CA TYR A 131 2.27 -12.68 2.40
C TYR A 131 1.22 -13.79 2.57
N THR A 132 0.18 -13.79 1.73
CA THR A 132 -0.83 -14.84 1.68
C THR A 132 -0.72 -15.60 0.36
N GLU A 133 -0.39 -16.88 0.41
CA GLU A 133 -0.35 -17.76 -0.78
C GLU A 133 -1.69 -18.45 -1.03
N GLN A 134 -2.42 -18.78 0.02
CA GLN A 134 -3.73 -19.42 -0.04
C GLN A 134 -4.60 -18.95 1.14
N GLY A 135 -5.92 -18.95 0.96
CA GLY A 135 -6.88 -18.60 2.01
C GLY A 135 -7.61 -17.30 1.72
N PHE A 136 -7.61 -16.35 2.66
CA PHE A 136 -8.45 -15.17 2.56
C PHE A 136 -7.73 -13.88 2.90
N ILE A 137 -8.32 -12.78 2.38
CA ILE A 137 -8.08 -11.41 2.82
C ILE A 137 -9.45 -10.81 3.11
N ARG A 138 -9.62 -10.22 4.28
CA ARG A 138 -10.89 -9.64 4.72
C ARG A 138 -10.71 -8.22 5.18
N VAL A 139 -11.61 -7.33 4.75
CA VAL A 139 -11.68 -5.93 5.19
C VAL A 139 -12.99 -5.70 5.91
N GLU A 140 -12.92 -5.20 7.13
CA GLU A 140 -14.08 -4.97 7.99
C GLU A 140 -14.02 -3.55 8.58
N PHE A 141 -15.19 -2.96 8.80
CA PHE A 141 -15.29 -1.68 9.49
C PHE A 141 -16.36 -1.72 10.56
N TYR A 142 -15.92 -1.52 11.79
CA TYR A 142 -16.80 -1.51 12.94
C TYR A 142 -16.32 -0.52 14.02
N HIS A 143 -17.24 0.27 14.59
CA HIS A 143 -16.91 1.26 15.62
C HIS A 143 -15.68 2.12 15.30
N ARG A 144 -15.64 2.72 14.09
CA ARG A 144 -14.54 3.57 13.58
C ARG A 144 -13.20 2.85 13.42
N ARG A 145 -13.19 1.54 13.52
CA ARG A 145 -12.02 0.70 13.35
C ARG A 145 -12.11 -0.02 12.03
N LEU A 146 -11.16 0.24 11.15
CA LEU A 146 -10.93 -0.47 9.90
C LEU A 146 -9.94 -1.59 10.18
N SER A 147 -10.32 -2.81 9.86
CA SER A 147 -9.51 -4.00 10.06
C SER A 147 -9.21 -4.67 8.74
N ILE A 148 -7.96 -4.97 8.46
CA ILE A 148 -7.50 -5.71 7.29
C ILE A 148 -6.83 -6.98 7.79
N SER A 149 -7.48 -8.13 7.54
CA SER A 149 -7.05 -9.45 8.00
C SER A 149 -6.61 -10.31 6.83
N ASP A 150 -5.52 -11.01 6.99
CA ASP A 150 -5.04 -12.04 6.06
C ASP A 150 -4.81 -13.37 6.78
N SER A 151 -4.86 -14.45 6.03
CA SER A 151 -4.56 -15.83 6.50
C SER A 151 -3.16 -16.28 6.10
N GLY A 152 -2.24 -15.35 5.94
CA GLY A 152 -0.89 -15.60 5.47
C GLY A 152 0.05 -16.19 6.52
N ILE A 153 1.34 -16.00 6.28
CA ILE A 153 2.41 -16.59 7.12
C ILE A 153 2.45 -16.03 8.55
N GLY A 154 1.79 -14.88 8.82
CA GLY A 154 1.90 -14.18 10.09
C GLY A 154 3.29 -13.54 10.31
N ILE A 155 3.47 -12.97 11.49
CA ILE A 155 4.67 -12.23 11.86
C ILE A 155 5.21 -12.77 13.18
N GLU A 156 6.51 -13.06 13.19
CA GLU A 156 7.18 -13.48 14.43
C GLU A 156 7.14 -12.36 15.49
N PRO A 157 6.86 -12.67 16.74
CA PRO A 157 6.77 -11.67 17.82
C PRO A 157 8.00 -10.77 17.95
N ALA A 158 9.18 -11.32 17.67
CA ALA A 158 10.44 -10.58 17.69
C ALA A 158 10.49 -9.44 16.65
N TYR A 159 9.68 -9.50 15.58
CA TYR A 159 9.65 -8.51 14.50
C TYR A 159 8.57 -7.44 14.68
N LEU A 160 7.58 -7.67 15.55
CA LEU A 160 6.48 -6.72 15.79
C LEU A 160 6.97 -5.30 16.15
N PRO A 161 7.97 -5.11 17.04
CA PRO A 161 8.47 -3.77 17.36
C PRO A 161 9.16 -3.07 16.18
N LEU A 162 9.65 -3.83 15.20
CA LEU A 162 10.43 -3.33 14.06
C LEU A 162 9.60 -3.11 12.79
N LEU A 163 8.33 -3.49 12.80
CA LEU A 163 7.46 -3.48 11.59
C LEU A 163 7.37 -2.12 10.90
N TYR A 164 7.47 -1.04 11.67
CA TYR A 164 7.33 0.33 11.16
C TYR A 164 8.69 1.00 10.88
N GLU A 165 9.79 0.29 11.13
CA GLU A 165 11.12 0.78 10.77
C GLU A 165 11.31 0.76 9.26
N ARG A 166 11.97 1.81 8.73
CA ARG A 166 12.25 1.90 7.29
C ARG A 166 13.21 0.80 6.87
N PHE A 167 12.92 0.18 5.73
CA PHE A 167 13.74 -0.90 5.14
C PHE A 167 13.74 -2.20 5.96
N PHE A 168 12.95 -2.29 7.02
CA PHE A 168 12.81 -3.52 7.77
C PHE A 168 12.00 -4.55 6.97
N ARG A 169 12.50 -5.79 6.95
CA ARG A 169 11.86 -6.95 6.30
C ARG A 169 11.96 -8.14 7.25
N GLY A 170 10.84 -8.62 7.72
CA GLY A 170 10.77 -9.81 8.60
C GLY A 170 11.02 -11.14 7.89
N SER A 171 11.00 -11.16 6.53
CA SER A 171 11.36 -12.33 5.74
C SER A 171 12.12 -11.92 4.48
N THR A 172 13.02 -12.78 4.01
CA THR A 172 13.73 -12.62 2.73
C THR A 172 12.87 -13.04 1.52
N GLN A 173 11.71 -13.64 1.77
CA GLN A 173 10.77 -14.10 0.76
C GLN A 173 9.72 -13.02 0.47
N GLY A 174 10.01 -12.05 -0.35
CA GLY A 174 9.01 -11.08 -0.77
C GLY A 174 9.63 -9.96 -1.58
N GLU A 175 8.92 -9.47 -2.60
CA GLU A 175 9.30 -8.29 -3.36
C GLU A 175 8.80 -7.06 -2.61
N GLY A 176 9.69 -6.21 -2.12
CA GLY A 176 9.33 -4.96 -1.47
C GLY A 176 10.48 -4.39 -0.64
N LEU A 177 10.50 -3.07 -0.46
CA LEU A 177 11.61 -2.36 0.19
C LEU A 177 11.46 -2.18 1.70
N GLY A 178 10.38 -2.71 2.31
CA GLY A 178 10.14 -2.49 3.73
C GLY A 178 9.79 -1.03 4.08
N ILE A 179 9.17 -0.28 3.15
CA ILE A 179 8.77 1.12 3.39
C ILE A 179 7.26 1.25 3.61
N GLY A 180 6.46 0.31 3.11
CA GLY A 180 5.00 0.40 3.12
C GLY A 180 4.39 0.62 4.50
N LEU A 181 4.80 -0.16 5.50
CA LEU A 181 4.30 -0.02 6.88
C LEU A 181 4.81 1.26 7.56
N ALA A 182 6.01 1.73 7.25
CA ALA A 182 6.51 3.01 7.73
C ALA A 182 5.66 4.18 7.20
N ILE A 183 5.18 4.10 5.94
CA ILE A 183 4.23 5.08 5.37
C ILE A 183 2.92 5.05 6.14
N VAL A 184 2.34 3.86 6.34
CA VAL A 184 1.08 3.70 7.09
C VAL A 184 1.21 4.29 8.48
N LYS A 185 2.28 3.96 9.20
CA LYS A 185 2.54 4.51 10.55
C LYS A 185 2.62 6.03 10.56
N ARG A 186 3.29 6.61 9.54
CA ARG A 186 3.41 8.07 9.43
C ARG A 186 2.08 8.74 9.11
N ILE A 187 1.27 8.16 8.19
CA ILE A 187 -0.09 8.63 7.94
C ILE A 187 -0.89 8.63 9.23
N CYS A 188 -0.89 7.51 9.95
CA CYS A 188 -1.62 7.37 11.19
C CYS A 188 -1.18 8.39 12.23
N ASN A 189 0.13 8.60 12.39
CA ASN A 189 0.65 9.61 13.32
C ASN A 189 0.27 11.05 12.92
N TYR A 190 0.22 11.36 11.61
CA TYR A 190 -0.10 12.70 11.13
C TYR A 190 -1.58 13.06 11.33
N TYR A 191 -2.47 12.07 11.17
CA TYR A 191 -3.92 12.26 11.28
C TYR A 191 -4.49 11.82 12.65
N ASP A 192 -3.64 11.53 13.62
CA ASP A 192 -4.03 10.99 14.92
C ASP A 192 -4.86 9.70 14.81
N TRP A 193 -4.58 8.88 13.78
CA TRP A 193 -5.15 7.55 13.66
C TRP A 193 -4.33 6.57 14.49
N LEU A 194 -5.01 5.70 15.25
CA LEU A 194 -4.33 4.63 15.97
C LEU A 194 -4.12 3.44 15.04
N ILE A 195 -2.88 2.97 14.89
CA ILE A 195 -2.57 1.72 14.19
C ILE A 195 -2.09 0.66 15.17
N GLU A 196 -2.71 -0.51 15.08
CA GLU A 196 -2.41 -1.70 15.88
C GLU A 196 -2.26 -2.91 14.94
N VAL A 197 -1.58 -3.95 15.42
CA VAL A 197 -1.37 -5.20 14.69
C VAL A 197 -1.50 -6.39 15.61
N ASP A 198 -2.32 -7.35 15.19
CA ASP A 198 -2.44 -8.67 15.81
C ASP A 198 -1.92 -9.71 14.81
N SER A 199 -0.93 -10.50 15.19
CA SER A 199 -0.37 -11.51 14.30
C SER A 199 0.09 -12.73 15.06
N THR A 200 -0.07 -13.88 14.42
CA THR A 200 0.42 -15.17 14.93
C THR A 200 1.09 -15.90 13.76
N PRO A 201 2.35 -16.35 13.92
CA PRO A 201 3.04 -17.14 12.91
C PRO A 201 2.19 -18.34 12.45
N GLY A 202 2.05 -18.50 11.12
CA GLY A 202 1.27 -19.55 10.50
C GLY A 202 -0.25 -19.38 10.55
N LYS A 203 -0.78 -18.28 11.13
CA LYS A 203 -2.22 -18.03 11.20
C LYS A 203 -2.68 -16.76 10.48
N GLY A 204 -1.73 -15.88 10.13
CA GLY A 204 -2.00 -14.62 9.47
C GLY A 204 -1.81 -13.39 10.34
N THR A 205 -2.21 -12.26 9.77
CA THR A 205 -2.04 -10.94 10.39
C THR A 205 -3.32 -10.13 10.26
N THR A 206 -3.63 -9.33 11.26
CA THR A 206 -4.69 -8.32 11.20
C THR A 206 -4.11 -6.96 11.58
N PHE A 207 -4.18 -6.00 10.66
CA PHE A 207 -3.91 -4.60 10.94
C PHE A 207 -5.21 -3.87 11.24
N HIS A 208 -5.18 -3.01 12.24
CA HIS A 208 -6.30 -2.19 12.65
C HIS A 208 -5.93 -0.72 12.57
N ILE A 209 -6.79 0.09 11.94
CA ILE A 209 -6.71 1.55 11.96
C ILE A 209 -7.98 2.06 12.64
N THR A 210 -7.82 2.73 13.78
CA THR A 210 -8.94 3.36 14.49
C THR A 210 -8.90 4.87 14.24
N PHE A 211 -10.01 5.41 13.74
CA PHE A 211 -10.15 6.84 13.44
C PHE A 211 -10.66 7.61 14.67
N PRO A 212 -10.16 8.83 14.93
CA PRO A 212 -10.61 9.66 16.06
C PRO A 212 -12.09 10.06 15.94
N GLU A 213 -12.75 10.35 17.07
CA GLU A 213 -14.16 10.78 17.09
C GLU A 213 -14.35 12.16 16.46
N ASN A 214 -13.42 13.07 16.70
CA ASN A 214 -13.43 14.42 16.17
C ASN A 214 -12.26 14.59 15.22
N PHE A 215 -12.56 14.74 13.95
CA PHE A 215 -11.56 15.14 12.97
C PHE A 215 -11.25 16.62 13.18
N LYS A 216 -10.03 16.95 13.62
CA LYS A 216 -9.51 18.30 13.51
C LYS A 216 -9.08 18.48 12.06
N GLY A 217 -9.91 19.20 11.26
CA GLY A 217 -9.59 19.61 9.91
C GLY A 217 -8.42 20.59 9.86
#